data_b3b1317b689dd3ee85fbcb8d56dee4a1
#
_entry.id   b3b1317b689dd3ee85fbcb8d56dee4a1
#
_cell.length_a   1.000
_cell.length_b   1.000
_cell.length_c   1.000
_cell.angle_alpha   90.00
_cell.angle_beta   90.00
_cell.angle_gamma   90.00
#
_symmetry.space_group_name_H-M   'P 1'
#
loop_
_entity.id
_entity.type
_entity.pdbx_description
1 polymer ?
#
loop_
_entity_poly.entity_id
_entity_poly.type
_entity_poly.pdbx_seq_one_letter_code
_entity_poly.pdbx_strand_id
1 'polypeptide(L)'
;MAQDTIDAAIQAHNLPAGSSKTIGLLLQGAEDWSPTLYIRLVQDYGLESEVAQHLASTYGDKAFEVAKIAQVTGKRWPIVGKRLVSEFPYIEAEVIYGVKEYARTAVDIISRRTRLAFLNVQAAEEALPRIVDIMGKELHWNEQKKKEELEAARKFLYYEMGYKVKSDQLTDSSEITLVPSDIERYKKRFHMFDKDKKGFITILDVQRVLESISVQIDEKTLHDILNEVDLNKNGQVELIEFLQLMSAIQKGHVSGSRLAVLMKTAEENLRQRVVIPVDRSGGGL
;
A
#
# COMPACT_ATOMS: atom_id res chain seq x y z
N MET A 1 1.16 -21.92 -29.35
CA MET A 1 -0.10 -22.57 -28.91
C MET A 1 -1.33 -21.94 -29.54
N ALA A 2 -1.72 -20.68 -29.31
CA ALA A 2 -2.92 -20.09 -29.90
C ALA A 2 -2.88 -20.10 -31.46
N GLN A 3 -1.76 -19.67 -32.05
CA GLN A 3 -1.57 -19.72 -33.51
C GLN A 3 -1.69 -21.11 -34.04
N ASP A 4 -1.00 -22.09 -33.47
CA ASP A 4 -1.01 -23.49 -33.95
C ASP A 4 -2.43 -24.07 -33.88
N THR A 5 -3.21 -23.71 -32.86
CA THR A 5 -4.62 -24.14 -32.74
C THR A 5 -5.48 -23.55 -33.84
N ILE A 6 -5.31 -22.25 -34.14
CA ILE A 6 -6.04 -21.58 -35.23
C ILE A 6 -5.63 -22.14 -36.58
N ASP A 7 -4.33 -22.34 -36.83
CA ASP A 7 -3.82 -22.90 -38.07
C ASP A 7 -4.34 -24.34 -38.31
N ALA A 8 -4.39 -25.14 -37.23
CA ALA A 8 -4.99 -26.48 -37.31
C ALA A 8 -6.50 -26.43 -37.63
N ALA A 9 -7.24 -25.50 -37.03
CA ALA A 9 -8.67 -25.31 -37.32
C ALA A 9 -8.90 -24.85 -38.77
N ILE A 10 -8.08 -23.94 -39.30
CA ILE A 10 -8.14 -23.46 -40.67
C ILE A 10 -7.92 -24.63 -41.64
N GLN A 11 -6.91 -25.47 -41.38
CA GLN A 11 -6.62 -26.64 -42.22
C GLN A 11 -7.74 -27.67 -42.13
N ALA A 12 -8.25 -27.99 -40.94
CA ALA A 12 -9.27 -29.01 -40.74
C ALA A 12 -10.61 -28.66 -41.40
N HIS A 13 -10.96 -27.36 -41.42
CA HIS A 13 -12.26 -26.87 -41.92
C HIS A 13 -12.17 -26.07 -43.22
N ASN A 14 -10.99 -26.02 -43.84
CA ASN A 14 -10.72 -25.30 -45.08
C ASN A 14 -11.24 -23.84 -45.02
N LEU A 15 -10.97 -23.13 -43.92
CA LEU A 15 -11.47 -21.75 -43.71
C LEU A 15 -10.69 -20.76 -44.58
N PRO A 16 -11.36 -19.76 -45.20
CA PRO A 16 -10.69 -18.70 -45.95
C PRO A 16 -9.99 -17.74 -44.97
N ALA A 17 -8.73 -17.98 -44.67
CA ALA A 17 -7.92 -17.17 -43.79
C ALA A 17 -6.53 -16.93 -44.37
N GLY A 18 -5.98 -15.75 -44.08
CA GLY A 18 -4.58 -15.42 -44.38
C GLY A 18 -3.62 -15.90 -43.31
N SER A 19 -2.32 -15.66 -43.51
CA SER A 19 -1.29 -15.94 -42.51
C SER A 19 -1.46 -15.11 -41.24
N SER A 20 -1.08 -15.67 -40.10
CA SER A 20 -1.04 -14.95 -38.82
C SER A 20 -0.17 -13.70 -38.92
N LYS A 21 -0.67 -12.58 -38.34
CA LYS A 21 0.02 -11.28 -38.26
C LYS A 21 0.48 -10.95 -36.85
N THR A 22 0.50 -11.92 -35.93
CA THR A 22 0.86 -11.70 -34.52
C THR A 22 2.36 -11.56 -34.26
N ILE A 23 3.21 -12.05 -35.21
CA ILE A 23 4.65 -11.88 -35.08
C ILE A 23 5.03 -10.40 -35.28
N GLY A 24 5.69 -9.83 -34.29
CA GLY A 24 6.10 -8.42 -34.31
C GLY A 24 4.99 -7.42 -33.93
N LEU A 25 3.78 -7.90 -33.60
CA LEU A 25 2.74 -7.02 -33.06
C LEU A 25 3.11 -6.57 -31.65
N LEU A 26 3.30 -5.26 -31.47
CA LEU A 26 3.58 -4.68 -30.16
C LEU A 26 2.28 -4.56 -29.35
N LEU A 27 2.40 -4.78 -28.05
CA LEU A 27 1.33 -4.45 -27.12
C LEU A 27 1.14 -2.94 -27.04
N GLN A 28 -0.08 -2.50 -26.81
CA GLN A 28 -0.38 -1.09 -26.61
C GLN A 28 0.45 -0.54 -25.43
N GLY A 29 1.13 0.58 -25.67
CA GLY A 29 2.05 1.17 -24.69
C GLY A 29 3.52 0.75 -24.88
N ALA A 30 3.83 -0.16 -25.81
CA ALA A 30 5.19 -0.59 -26.06
C ALA A 30 5.90 0.16 -27.20
N GLU A 31 5.16 0.95 -27.99
CA GLU A 31 5.70 1.59 -29.21
C GLU A 31 6.83 2.55 -28.89
N ASP A 32 6.61 3.53 -28.01
CA ASP A 32 7.57 4.56 -27.61
C ASP A 32 8.13 4.33 -26.19
N TRP A 33 8.05 3.11 -25.69
CA TRP A 33 8.59 2.79 -24.36
C TRP A 33 10.12 2.79 -24.37
N SER A 34 10.70 3.35 -23.31
CA SER A 34 12.15 3.26 -23.02
C SER A 34 12.38 3.10 -21.53
N PRO A 35 13.50 2.50 -21.10
CA PRO A 35 13.86 2.38 -19.68
C PRO A 35 13.93 3.72 -18.93
N THR A 36 14.14 4.82 -19.64
CA THR A 36 14.27 6.17 -19.08
C THR A 36 12.99 7.00 -19.16
N LEU A 37 11.88 6.41 -19.66
CA LEU A 37 10.60 7.11 -19.81
C LEU A 37 10.12 7.74 -18.50
N TYR A 38 10.34 7.07 -17.36
CA TYR A 38 9.97 7.58 -16.05
C TYR A 38 10.60 8.93 -15.70
N ILE A 39 11.81 9.22 -16.20
CA ILE A 39 12.49 10.51 -15.96
C ILE A 39 11.65 11.65 -16.53
N ARG A 40 11.09 11.47 -17.71
CA ARG A 40 10.20 12.47 -18.35
C ARG A 40 8.92 12.64 -17.53
N LEU A 41 8.36 11.57 -16.98
CA LEU A 41 7.18 11.65 -16.10
C LEU A 41 7.46 12.46 -14.83
N VAL A 42 8.66 12.31 -14.25
CA VAL A 42 9.10 13.11 -13.10
C VAL A 42 9.28 14.58 -13.50
N GLN A 43 9.98 14.85 -14.60
CA GLN A 43 10.35 16.21 -15.00
C GLN A 43 9.17 17.01 -15.56
N ASP A 44 8.37 16.41 -16.43
CA ASP A 44 7.31 17.10 -17.15
C ASP A 44 6.02 17.25 -16.31
N TYR A 45 5.75 16.29 -15.42
CA TYR A 45 4.52 16.28 -14.63
C TYR A 45 4.72 16.49 -13.13
N GLY A 46 5.95 16.36 -12.62
CA GLY A 46 6.22 16.47 -11.19
C GLY A 46 5.69 15.28 -10.37
N LEU A 47 5.69 14.09 -10.97
CA LEU A 47 5.40 12.85 -10.29
C LEU A 47 6.57 12.41 -9.38
N GLU A 48 6.27 11.74 -8.30
CA GLU A 48 7.26 11.07 -7.46
C GLU A 48 7.97 9.97 -8.26
N SER A 49 9.29 9.78 -8.05
CA SER A 49 10.09 8.84 -8.85
C SER A 49 9.58 7.41 -8.81
N GLU A 50 9.14 6.92 -7.66
CA GLU A 50 8.58 5.58 -7.49
C GLU A 50 7.28 5.41 -8.28
N VAL A 51 6.39 6.41 -8.20
CA VAL A 51 5.13 6.44 -8.98
C VAL A 51 5.43 6.50 -10.48
N ALA A 52 6.38 7.31 -10.89
CA ALA A 52 6.77 7.43 -12.30
C ALA A 52 7.35 6.13 -12.86
N GLN A 53 8.19 5.43 -12.08
CA GLN A 53 8.73 4.12 -12.44
C GLN A 53 7.61 3.07 -12.55
N HIS A 54 6.70 3.05 -11.58
CA HIS A 54 5.53 2.18 -11.62
C HIS A 54 4.69 2.42 -12.88
N LEU A 55 4.32 3.67 -13.16
CA LEU A 55 3.52 3.99 -14.34
C LEU A 55 4.24 3.62 -15.65
N ALA A 56 5.53 3.93 -15.77
CA ALA A 56 6.32 3.61 -16.96
C ALA A 56 6.45 2.10 -17.20
N SER A 57 6.55 1.31 -16.13
CA SER A 57 6.64 -0.16 -16.23
C SER A 57 5.29 -0.82 -16.49
N THR A 58 4.20 -0.25 -16.00
CA THR A 58 2.85 -0.84 -16.09
C THR A 58 2.13 -0.43 -17.37
N TYR A 59 2.22 0.85 -17.75
CA TYR A 59 1.46 1.43 -18.87
C TYR A 59 2.33 1.74 -20.08
N GLY A 60 3.65 1.63 -19.99
CA GLY A 60 4.55 1.99 -21.07
C GLY A 60 4.41 3.46 -21.48
N ASP A 61 4.31 3.75 -22.78
CA ASP A 61 4.10 5.11 -23.30
C ASP A 61 2.72 5.70 -22.91
N LYS A 62 1.73 4.85 -22.58
CA LYS A 62 0.42 5.28 -22.05
C LYS A 62 0.49 5.87 -20.64
N ALA A 63 1.63 5.73 -19.95
CA ALA A 63 1.87 6.41 -18.67
C ALA A 63 1.68 7.93 -18.74
N PHE A 64 1.93 8.55 -19.89
CA PHE A 64 1.66 9.97 -20.10
C PHE A 64 0.17 10.30 -20.10
N GLU A 65 -0.68 9.40 -20.56
CA GLU A 65 -2.14 9.56 -20.50
C GLU A 65 -2.62 9.50 -19.04
N VAL A 66 -2.08 8.57 -18.25
CA VAL A 66 -2.37 8.47 -16.81
C VAL A 66 -1.86 9.73 -16.08
N ALA A 67 -0.66 10.20 -16.39
CA ALA A 67 -0.08 11.39 -15.78
C ALA A 67 -0.91 12.66 -16.06
N LYS A 68 -1.47 12.81 -17.27
CA LYS A 68 -2.33 13.95 -17.64
C LYS A 68 -3.60 14.06 -16.81
N ILE A 69 -4.16 12.96 -16.35
CA ILE A 69 -5.37 12.94 -15.51
C ILE A 69 -5.05 12.95 -14.01
N ALA A 70 -3.77 12.91 -13.64
CA ALA A 70 -3.36 12.92 -12.25
C ALA A 70 -3.64 14.28 -11.59
N GLN A 71 -4.30 14.24 -10.44
CA GLN A 71 -4.66 15.44 -9.69
C GLN A 71 -3.48 15.99 -8.91
N VAL A 72 -3.48 17.32 -8.70
CA VAL A 72 -2.50 18.01 -7.85
C VAL A 72 -2.59 17.52 -6.41
N THR A 73 -1.43 17.32 -5.78
CA THR A 73 -1.36 16.84 -4.39
C THR A 73 -1.60 17.94 -3.37
N GLY A 74 -1.44 19.21 -3.77
CA GLY A 74 -1.42 20.35 -2.86
C GLY A 74 -0.11 20.52 -2.09
N LYS A 75 0.88 19.66 -2.34
CA LYS A 75 2.23 19.72 -1.75
C LYS A 75 3.21 20.40 -2.72
N ARG A 76 4.34 20.88 -2.17
CA ARG A 76 5.44 21.39 -2.99
C ARG A 76 6.04 20.27 -3.87
N TRP A 77 6.09 19.05 -3.35
CA TRP A 77 6.53 17.84 -4.01
C TRP A 77 5.90 16.60 -3.37
N PRO A 78 5.45 15.58 -4.12
CA PRO A 78 5.24 15.63 -5.58
C PRO A 78 4.12 16.63 -5.96
N ILE A 79 4.16 17.17 -7.18
CA ILE A 79 3.18 18.17 -7.65
C ILE A 79 1.83 17.51 -7.96
N VAL A 80 1.87 16.38 -8.67
CA VAL A 80 0.69 15.58 -9.03
C VAL A 80 0.84 14.13 -8.57
N GLY A 81 -0.25 13.36 -8.62
CA GLY A 81 -0.25 11.94 -8.33
C GLY A 81 -0.59 11.64 -6.87
N LYS A 82 -1.86 11.87 -6.49
CA LYS A 82 -2.37 11.44 -5.19
C LYS A 82 -2.38 9.93 -5.12
N ARG A 83 -1.65 9.37 -4.15
CA ARG A 83 -1.64 7.93 -3.90
C ARG A 83 -2.98 7.45 -3.33
N LEU A 84 -3.38 6.24 -3.66
CA LEU A 84 -4.53 5.55 -3.06
C LEU A 84 -4.23 5.16 -1.61
N VAL A 85 -3.02 4.63 -1.39
CA VAL A 85 -2.44 4.29 -0.08
C VAL A 85 -0.97 4.71 -0.07
N SER A 86 -0.46 5.07 1.10
CA SER A 86 0.88 5.66 1.20
C SER A 86 2.01 4.68 0.87
N GLU A 87 1.82 3.41 1.15
CA GLU A 87 2.83 2.36 1.04
C GLU A 87 3.06 1.86 -0.39
N PHE A 88 2.12 2.13 -1.30
CA PHE A 88 2.19 1.64 -2.67
C PHE A 88 2.18 2.78 -3.69
N PRO A 89 2.84 2.62 -4.84
CA PRO A 89 2.95 3.66 -5.86
C PRO A 89 1.68 3.85 -6.71
N TYR A 90 0.55 3.28 -6.29
CA TYR A 90 -0.71 3.40 -7.00
C TYR A 90 -1.38 4.74 -6.75
N ILE A 91 -1.80 5.41 -7.81
CA ILE A 91 -2.41 6.74 -7.74
C ILE A 91 -3.89 6.74 -8.16
N GLU A 92 -4.63 7.75 -7.69
CA GLU A 92 -6.05 7.91 -8.02
C GLU A 92 -6.32 7.98 -9.53
N ALA A 93 -5.38 8.51 -10.31
CA ALA A 93 -5.48 8.60 -11.77
C ALA A 93 -5.58 7.21 -12.44
N GLU A 94 -4.98 6.19 -11.87
CA GLU A 94 -5.05 4.82 -12.40
C GLU A 94 -6.47 4.24 -12.29
N VAL A 95 -7.23 4.65 -11.27
CA VAL A 95 -8.65 4.26 -11.15
C VAL A 95 -9.46 4.87 -12.29
N ILE A 96 -9.27 6.16 -12.57
CA ILE A 96 -9.95 6.86 -13.67
C ILE A 96 -9.55 6.24 -15.02
N TYR A 97 -8.27 5.99 -15.21
CA TYR A 97 -7.76 5.32 -16.42
C TYR A 97 -8.31 3.90 -16.56
N GLY A 98 -8.36 3.14 -15.45
CA GLY A 98 -8.94 1.81 -15.42
C GLY A 98 -10.41 1.79 -15.82
N VAL A 99 -11.20 2.78 -15.42
CA VAL A 99 -12.61 2.92 -15.87
C VAL A 99 -12.69 3.14 -17.39
N LYS A 100 -11.79 3.94 -17.96
CA LYS A 100 -11.69 4.11 -19.43
C LYS A 100 -11.33 2.82 -20.14
N GLU A 101 -10.54 1.97 -19.49
CA GLU A 101 -10.18 0.62 -19.97
C GLU A 101 -11.15 -0.47 -19.46
N TYR A 102 -12.42 -0.15 -19.30
CA TYR A 102 -13.52 -1.08 -19.01
C TYR A 102 -13.55 -1.69 -17.61
N ALA A 103 -12.84 -1.16 -16.61
CA ALA A 103 -13.11 -1.51 -15.22
C ALA A 103 -14.52 -1.05 -14.83
N ARG A 104 -15.33 -1.96 -14.31
CA ARG A 104 -16.74 -1.71 -13.96
C ARG A 104 -17.06 -1.93 -12.50
N THR A 105 -16.20 -2.62 -11.77
CA THR A 105 -16.36 -2.93 -10.36
C THR A 105 -15.12 -2.50 -9.57
N ALA A 106 -15.28 -2.24 -8.28
CA ALA A 106 -14.13 -1.96 -7.41
C ALA A 106 -13.15 -3.13 -7.35
N VAL A 107 -13.66 -4.37 -7.48
CA VAL A 107 -12.84 -5.58 -7.56
C VAL A 107 -11.93 -5.57 -8.80
N ASP A 108 -12.39 -5.03 -9.93
CA ASP A 108 -11.55 -4.92 -11.14
C ASP A 108 -10.31 -4.06 -10.87
N ILE A 109 -10.47 -2.98 -10.11
CA ILE A 109 -9.34 -2.10 -9.77
C ILE A 109 -8.38 -2.80 -8.83
N ILE A 110 -8.86 -3.32 -7.69
CA ILE A 110 -7.97 -3.88 -6.65
C ILE A 110 -7.32 -5.20 -7.05
N SER A 111 -7.96 -6.01 -7.90
CA SER A 111 -7.45 -7.34 -8.25
C SER A 111 -6.83 -7.42 -9.65
N ARG A 112 -7.38 -6.72 -10.63
CA ARG A 112 -6.98 -6.86 -12.04
C ARG A 112 -6.08 -5.72 -12.51
N ARG A 113 -6.31 -4.48 -12.07
CA ARG A 113 -5.56 -3.32 -12.52
C ARG A 113 -4.35 -3.06 -11.63
N THR A 114 -4.55 -2.80 -10.35
CA THR A 114 -3.47 -2.52 -9.40
C THR A 114 -2.88 -3.78 -8.77
N ARG A 115 -3.63 -4.88 -8.75
CA ARG A 115 -3.30 -6.13 -8.04
C ARG A 115 -3.06 -5.95 -6.54
N LEU A 116 -3.50 -4.84 -5.97
CA LEU A 116 -3.28 -4.49 -4.58
C LEU A 116 -3.84 -5.55 -3.62
N ALA A 117 -4.98 -6.17 -3.98
CA ALA A 117 -5.59 -7.25 -3.20
C ALA A 117 -4.68 -8.48 -3.00
N PHE A 118 -3.76 -8.73 -3.95
CA PHE A 118 -2.80 -9.84 -3.87
C PHE A 118 -1.50 -9.44 -3.16
N LEU A 119 -1.15 -8.16 -3.18
CA LEU A 119 0.04 -7.64 -2.54
C LEU A 119 -0.19 -7.40 -1.05
N ASN A 120 -1.27 -6.70 -0.72
CA ASN A 120 -1.64 -6.38 0.66
C ASN A 120 -3.14 -6.17 0.76
N VAL A 121 -3.84 -7.09 1.44
CA VAL A 121 -5.29 -7.07 1.58
C VAL A 121 -5.78 -5.88 2.42
N GLN A 122 -5.03 -5.49 3.43
CA GLN A 122 -5.40 -4.35 4.28
C GLN A 122 -5.25 -3.02 3.54
N ALA A 123 -4.16 -2.85 2.80
CA ALA A 123 -3.98 -1.69 1.94
C ALA A 123 -5.08 -1.61 0.86
N ALA A 124 -5.51 -2.76 0.33
CA ALA A 124 -6.63 -2.82 -0.59
C ALA A 124 -7.94 -2.38 0.08
N GLU A 125 -8.22 -2.82 1.32
CA GLU A 125 -9.40 -2.40 2.07
C GLU A 125 -9.37 -0.91 2.40
N GLU A 126 -8.21 -0.37 2.80
CA GLU A 126 -8.02 1.06 3.04
C GLU A 126 -8.29 1.91 1.79
N ALA A 127 -7.86 1.43 0.62
CA ALA A 127 -8.06 2.11 -0.66
C ALA A 127 -9.52 2.08 -1.16
N LEU A 128 -10.31 1.05 -0.78
CA LEU A 128 -11.65 0.79 -1.33
C LEU A 128 -12.61 1.97 -1.27
N PRO A 129 -12.78 2.71 -0.13
CA PRO A 129 -13.72 3.82 -0.08
C PRO A 129 -13.37 4.89 -1.11
N ARG A 130 -12.07 5.17 -1.30
CA ARG A 130 -11.61 6.16 -2.26
C ARG A 130 -11.77 5.68 -3.70
N ILE A 131 -11.47 4.42 -3.97
CA ILE A 131 -11.69 3.79 -5.29
C ILE A 131 -13.17 3.87 -5.68
N VAL A 132 -14.07 3.48 -4.77
CA VAL A 132 -15.52 3.51 -5.01
C VAL A 132 -16.03 4.93 -5.24
N ASP A 133 -15.51 5.94 -4.51
CA ASP A 133 -15.89 7.33 -4.73
C ASP A 133 -15.45 7.83 -6.11
N ILE A 134 -14.23 7.53 -6.55
CA ILE A 134 -13.72 7.89 -7.87
C ILE A 134 -14.53 7.20 -8.97
N MET A 135 -14.70 5.88 -8.87
CA MET A 135 -15.48 5.11 -9.84
C MET A 135 -16.93 5.58 -9.89
N GLY A 136 -17.52 5.90 -8.73
CA GLY A 136 -18.88 6.41 -8.64
C GLY A 136 -19.08 7.72 -9.38
N LYS A 137 -18.08 8.60 -9.37
CA LYS A 137 -18.09 9.84 -10.16
C LYS A 137 -17.99 9.58 -11.67
N GLU A 138 -17.04 8.73 -12.06
CA GLU A 138 -16.80 8.41 -13.48
C GLU A 138 -17.95 7.59 -14.11
N LEU A 139 -18.58 6.70 -13.35
CA LEU A 139 -19.65 5.82 -13.80
C LEU A 139 -21.07 6.30 -13.43
N HIS A 140 -21.16 7.48 -12.81
CA HIS A 140 -22.43 8.08 -12.36
C HIS A 140 -23.25 7.18 -11.43
N TRP A 141 -22.58 6.52 -10.48
CA TRP A 141 -23.24 5.68 -9.48
C TRP A 141 -24.01 6.54 -8.47
N ASN A 142 -25.17 6.07 -8.08
CA ASN A 142 -25.87 6.59 -6.91
C ASN A 142 -25.24 6.05 -5.60
N GLU A 143 -25.60 6.65 -4.47
CA GLU A 143 -25.05 6.26 -3.17
C GLU A 143 -25.37 4.81 -2.79
N GLN A 144 -26.51 4.28 -3.23
CA GLN A 144 -26.87 2.88 -3.02
C GLN A 144 -25.90 1.95 -3.77
N LYS A 145 -25.60 2.23 -5.03
CA LYS A 145 -24.67 1.45 -5.84
C LYS A 145 -23.24 1.50 -5.27
N LYS A 146 -22.80 2.68 -4.79
CA LYS A 146 -21.50 2.80 -4.12
C LYS A 146 -21.39 1.89 -2.89
N LYS A 147 -22.45 1.82 -2.05
CA LYS A 147 -22.49 0.92 -0.89
C LYS A 147 -22.43 -0.54 -1.30
N GLU A 148 -23.21 -0.93 -2.30
CA GLU A 148 -23.22 -2.31 -2.83
C GLU A 148 -21.84 -2.71 -3.36
N GLU A 149 -21.16 -1.84 -4.12
CA GLU A 149 -19.82 -2.09 -4.64
C GLU A 149 -18.77 -2.21 -3.52
N LEU A 150 -18.86 -1.33 -2.51
CA LEU A 150 -17.98 -1.39 -1.36
C LEU A 150 -18.15 -2.71 -0.59
N GLU A 151 -19.39 -3.13 -0.35
CA GLU A 151 -19.68 -4.39 0.32
C GLU A 151 -19.25 -5.61 -0.51
N ALA A 152 -19.48 -5.58 -1.81
CA ALA A 152 -19.04 -6.64 -2.74
C ALA A 152 -17.52 -6.78 -2.75
N ALA A 153 -16.79 -5.67 -2.81
CA ALA A 153 -15.33 -5.68 -2.78
C ALA A 153 -14.77 -6.14 -1.43
N ARG A 154 -15.40 -5.76 -0.32
CA ARG A 154 -15.06 -6.28 1.02
C ARG A 154 -15.29 -7.78 1.13
N LYS A 155 -16.43 -8.29 0.62
CA LYS A 155 -16.68 -9.73 0.56
C LYS A 155 -15.61 -10.46 -0.24
N PHE A 156 -15.18 -9.91 -1.38
CA PHE A 156 -14.09 -10.47 -2.17
C PHE A 156 -12.79 -10.57 -1.35
N LEU A 157 -12.39 -9.49 -0.66
CA LEU A 157 -11.20 -9.50 0.19
C LEU A 157 -11.33 -10.52 1.34
N TYR A 158 -12.50 -10.63 1.95
CA TYR A 158 -12.76 -11.52 3.09
C TYR A 158 -12.73 -12.99 2.71
N TYR A 159 -13.44 -13.36 1.66
CA TYR A 159 -13.69 -14.77 1.33
C TYR A 159 -12.69 -15.31 0.31
N GLU A 160 -12.31 -14.53 -0.68
CA GLU A 160 -11.43 -15.01 -1.74
C GLU A 160 -9.96 -14.74 -1.44
N MET A 161 -9.64 -13.62 -0.78
CA MET A 161 -8.26 -13.29 -0.39
C MET A 161 -7.89 -13.77 1.02
N GLY A 162 -8.80 -14.42 1.73
CA GLY A 162 -8.53 -15.06 3.02
C GLY A 162 -8.32 -14.10 4.18
N TYR A 163 -8.79 -12.85 4.08
CA TYR A 163 -8.66 -11.86 5.14
C TYR A 163 -9.28 -12.30 6.47
N LYS A 164 -10.43 -12.95 6.42
CA LYS A 164 -11.13 -13.46 7.62
C LYS A 164 -10.37 -14.60 8.29
N VAL A 165 -9.82 -15.54 7.53
CA VAL A 165 -9.10 -16.71 8.07
C VAL A 165 -7.87 -16.26 8.87
N LYS A 166 -7.20 -15.21 8.45
CA LYS A 166 -6.03 -14.67 9.16
C LYS A 166 -6.41 -13.97 10.47
N SER A 167 -7.50 -13.22 10.49
CA SER A 167 -7.98 -12.53 11.69
C SER A 167 -8.50 -13.52 12.75
N ASP A 168 -9.26 -14.54 12.34
CA ASP A 168 -9.80 -15.54 13.24
C ASP A 168 -8.72 -16.51 13.80
N GLN A 169 -7.66 -16.78 13.04
CA GLN A 169 -6.52 -17.58 13.49
C GLN A 169 -5.65 -16.85 14.51
N LEU A 170 -5.58 -15.52 14.45
CA LEU A 170 -4.82 -14.71 15.40
C LEU A 170 -5.53 -14.56 16.75
N THR A 171 -6.87 -14.64 16.78
CA THR A 171 -7.65 -14.55 18.02
C THR A 171 -7.65 -15.83 18.84
N ASP A 172 -7.38 -16.99 18.23
CA ASP A 172 -7.55 -18.30 18.89
C ASP A 172 -6.24 -18.90 19.48
N SER A 173 -5.04 -18.34 19.21
CA SER A 173 -3.81 -19.08 19.45
C SER A 173 -2.83 -18.50 20.49
N SER A 174 -3.08 -17.34 21.09
CA SER A 174 -2.21 -16.87 22.19
C SER A 174 -2.94 -16.01 23.21
N GLU A 175 -3.17 -16.57 24.40
CA GLU A 175 -3.58 -15.80 25.57
C GLU A 175 -2.61 -14.66 25.84
N ILE A 176 -3.07 -13.43 25.67
CA ILE A 176 -2.36 -12.24 26.13
C ILE A 176 -2.44 -12.22 27.65
N THR A 177 -1.40 -12.70 28.32
CA THR A 177 -1.32 -12.77 29.78
C THR A 177 -0.65 -11.53 30.39
N LEU A 178 -0.86 -10.37 29.80
CA LEU A 178 -0.32 -9.10 30.30
C LEU A 178 -1.23 -8.55 31.41
N VAL A 179 -0.63 -7.94 32.42
CA VAL A 179 -1.35 -7.20 33.44
C VAL A 179 -1.98 -5.95 32.81
N PRO A 180 -3.20 -5.51 33.21
CA PRO A 180 -3.88 -4.37 32.62
C PRO A 180 -3.03 -3.08 32.57
N SER A 181 -2.18 -2.84 33.57
CA SER A 181 -1.25 -1.70 33.61
C SER A 181 -0.18 -1.77 32.49
N ASP A 182 0.27 -2.97 32.15
CA ASP A 182 1.25 -3.19 31.10
C ASP A 182 0.59 -3.03 29.71
N ILE A 183 -0.64 -3.51 29.55
CA ILE A 183 -1.42 -3.31 28.32
C ILE A 183 -1.56 -1.82 28.02
N GLU A 184 -1.93 -1.00 29.01
CA GLU A 184 -2.05 0.45 28.85
C GLU A 184 -0.71 1.11 28.46
N ARG A 185 0.39 0.67 29.09
CA ARG A 185 1.73 1.15 28.77
C ARG A 185 2.13 0.80 27.34
N TYR A 186 1.88 -0.45 26.90
CA TYR A 186 2.20 -0.90 25.55
C TYR A 186 1.30 -0.26 24.50
N LYS A 187 0.01 -0.05 24.79
CA LYS A 187 -0.88 0.75 23.92
C LYS A 187 -0.37 2.17 23.70
N LYS A 188 0.07 2.85 24.77
CA LYS A 188 0.65 4.21 24.65
C LYS A 188 1.90 4.19 23.76
N ARG A 189 2.76 3.17 23.92
CA ARG A 189 3.95 3.01 23.10
C ARG A 189 3.59 2.76 21.64
N PHE A 190 2.62 1.90 21.37
CA PHE A 190 2.12 1.62 20.03
C PHE A 190 1.59 2.89 19.36
N HIS A 191 0.76 3.66 20.03
CA HIS A 191 0.20 4.90 19.50
C HIS A 191 1.21 6.04 19.26
N MET A 192 2.42 5.95 19.81
CA MET A 192 3.50 6.89 19.45
C MET A 192 3.97 6.68 18.00
N PHE A 193 3.85 5.49 17.48
CA PHE A 193 4.18 5.13 16.11
C PHE A 193 2.95 5.25 15.20
N ASP A 194 1.78 4.84 15.66
CA ASP A 194 0.50 5.01 14.97
C ASP A 194 -0.09 6.41 15.22
N LYS A 195 0.59 7.45 14.71
CA LYS A 195 0.13 8.85 14.86
C LYS A 195 -1.20 9.12 14.17
N ASP A 196 -1.46 8.42 13.08
CA ASP A 196 -2.66 8.59 12.25
C ASP A 196 -3.85 7.78 12.79
N LYS A 197 -3.65 7.03 13.89
CA LYS A 197 -4.66 6.20 14.57
C LYS A 197 -5.31 5.18 13.63
N LYS A 198 -4.52 4.56 12.77
CA LYS A 198 -4.95 3.54 11.82
C LYS A 198 -5.24 2.19 12.48
N GLY A 199 -4.69 1.95 13.68
CA GLY A 199 -4.75 0.68 14.40
C GLY A 199 -3.61 -0.28 14.07
N PHE A 200 -2.72 0.09 13.15
CA PHE A 200 -1.55 -0.69 12.75
C PHE A 200 -0.34 0.23 12.49
N ILE A 201 0.86 -0.34 12.54
CA ILE A 201 2.14 0.33 12.29
C ILE A 201 2.75 -0.24 11.02
N THR A 202 3.17 0.65 10.11
CA THR A 202 3.90 0.30 8.89
C THR A 202 5.38 0.65 9.02
N ILE A 203 6.18 0.20 8.06
CA ILE A 203 7.60 0.57 7.94
C ILE A 203 7.77 2.08 7.93
N LEU A 204 6.93 2.78 7.18
CA LEU A 204 6.99 4.24 7.06
C LEU A 204 6.70 4.96 8.39
N ASP A 205 5.79 4.42 9.20
CA ASP A 205 5.50 4.99 10.52
C ASP A 205 6.70 4.86 11.45
N VAL A 206 7.36 3.70 11.44
CA VAL A 206 8.59 3.47 12.21
C VAL A 206 9.71 4.36 11.70
N GLN A 207 9.90 4.45 10.39
CA GLN A 207 10.91 5.30 9.77
C GLN A 207 10.72 6.77 10.14
N ARG A 208 9.49 7.31 10.03
CA ARG A 208 9.18 8.69 10.44
C ARG A 208 9.53 8.99 11.90
N VAL A 209 9.23 8.06 12.80
CA VAL A 209 9.57 8.23 14.22
C VAL A 209 11.08 8.21 14.43
N LEU A 210 11.78 7.28 13.78
CA LEU A 210 13.24 7.16 13.85
C LEU A 210 13.94 8.40 13.28
N GLU A 211 13.51 8.90 12.15
CA GLU A 211 14.01 10.14 11.55
C GLU A 211 13.80 11.33 12.50
N SER A 212 12.66 11.40 13.19
CA SER A 212 12.36 12.45 14.15
C SER A 212 13.33 12.47 15.34
N ILE A 213 13.94 11.34 15.68
CA ILE A 213 14.93 11.20 16.75
C ILE A 213 16.38 11.11 16.23
N SER A 214 16.58 11.35 14.92
CA SER A 214 17.89 11.33 14.24
C SER A 214 18.58 9.95 14.28
N VAL A 215 17.80 8.87 14.30
CA VAL A 215 18.28 7.50 14.17
C VAL A 215 18.10 7.08 12.72
N GLN A 216 19.19 6.71 12.05
CA GLN A 216 19.16 6.15 10.69
C GLN A 216 19.31 4.64 10.76
N ILE A 217 18.37 3.93 10.15
CA ILE A 217 18.40 2.49 9.97
C ILE A 217 18.14 2.24 8.49
N ASP A 218 18.88 1.31 7.89
CA ASP A 218 18.63 0.98 6.48
C ASP A 218 17.28 0.26 6.32
N GLU A 219 16.65 0.48 5.19
CA GLU A 219 15.30 0.02 4.88
C GLU A 219 15.18 -1.51 4.96
N LYS A 220 16.21 -2.23 4.52
CA LYS A 220 16.25 -3.69 4.59
C LYS A 220 16.22 -4.20 6.03
N THR A 221 17.03 -3.61 6.91
CA THR A 221 17.06 -3.96 8.33
C THR A 221 15.71 -3.64 8.99
N LEU A 222 15.07 -2.55 8.60
CA LEU A 222 13.76 -2.17 9.11
C LEU A 222 12.66 -3.16 8.66
N HIS A 223 12.71 -3.60 7.41
CA HIS A 223 11.86 -4.66 6.90
C HIS A 223 12.03 -5.96 7.67
N ASP A 224 13.27 -6.39 7.91
CA ASP A 224 13.57 -7.61 8.68
C ASP A 224 13.04 -7.51 10.11
N ILE A 225 13.14 -6.34 10.74
CA ILE A 225 12.65 -6.10 12.10
C ILE A 225 11.13 -6.20 12.18
N LEU A 226 10.40 -5.62 11.21
CA LEU A 226 8.94 -5.68 11.18
C LEU A 226 8.43 -7.07 10.83
N ASN A 227 9.07 -7.77 9.91
CA ASN A 227 8.73 -9.15 9.54
C ASN A 227 8.88 -10.14 10.70
N GLU A 228 9.71 -9.84 11.72
CA GLU A 228 9.80 -10.67 12.94
C GLU A 228 8.51 -10.61 13.78
N VAL A 229 7.76 -9.53 13.69
CA VAL A 229 6.57 -9.24 14.51
C VAL A 229 5.28 -9.43 13.75
N ASP A 230 5.32 -9.21 12.45
CA ASP A 230 4.22 -9.41 11.52
C ASP A 230 3.93 -10.91 11.36
N LEU A 231 3.10 -11.45 12.25
CA LEU A 231 2.76 -12.87 12.30
C LEU A 231 1.94 -13.33 11.11
N ASN A 232 1.08 -12.44 10.61
CA ASN A 232 0.21 -12.72 9.48
C ASN A 232 0.83 -12.40 8.11
N LYS A 233 2.06 -11.82 8.10
CA LYS A 233 2.82 -11.43 6.91
C LYS A 233 2.07 -10.49 5.97
N ASN A 234 1.32 -9.55 6.55
CA ASN A 234 0.57 -8.56 5.80
C ASN A 234 1.35 -7.25 5.58
N GLY A 235 2.59 -7.15 6.04
CA GLY A 235 3.45 -5.97 5.94
C GLY A 235 3.14 -4.88 6.96
N GLN A 236 2.30 -5.17 7.96
CA GLN A 236 1.84 -4.25 8.99
C GLN A 236 1.91 -4.93 10.34
N VAL A 237 2.09 -4.17 11.40
CA VAL A 237 2.07 -4.69 12.78
C VAL A 237 0.83 -4.13 13.46
N GLU A 238 -0.12 -5.00 13.76
CA GLU A 238 -1.33 -4.65 14.48
C GLU A 238 -1.08 -4.57 16.00
N LEU A 239 -1.95 -3.84 16.70
CA LEU A 239 -1.85 -3.71 18.16
C LEU A 239 -1.87 -5.08 18.86
N ILE A 240 -2.64 -6.03 18.35
CA ILE A 240 -2.75 -7.38 18.91
C ILE A 240 -1.44 -8.13 18.75
N GLU A 241 -0.82 -8.13 17.57
CA GLU A 241 0.47 -8.75 17.31
C GLU A 241 1.56 -8.14 18.17
N PHE A 242 1.55 -6.82 18.31
CA PHE A 242 2.47 -6.12 19.19
C PHE A 242 2.30 -6.53 20.66
N LEU A 243 1.06 -6.66 21.17
CA LEU A 243 0.80 -7.10 22.53
C LEU A 243 1.16 -8.57 22.74
N GLN A 244 0.96 -9.44 21.74
CA GLN A 244 1.38 -10.84 21.77
C GLN A 244 2.90 -10.96 21.87
N LEU A 245 3.63 -10.16 21.08
CA LEU A 245 5.09 -10.08 21.18
C LEU A 245 5.54 -9.63 22.57
N MET A 246 4.92 -8.59 23.13
CA MET A 246 5.26 -8.11 24.48
C MET A 246 4.96 -9.17 25.55
N SER A 247 3.88 -9.92 25.41
CA SER A 247 3.54 -11.04 26.27
C SER A 247 4.57 -12.17 26.18
N ALA A 248 5.01 -12.52 24.98
CA ALA A 248 6.04 -13.54 24.76
C ALA A 248 7.40 -13.15 25.34
N ILE A 249 7.78 -11.88 25.23
CA ILE A 249 9.00 -11.34 25.84
C ILE A 249 8.91 -11.40 27.36
N GLN A 250 7.78 -11.03 27.94
CA GLN A 250 7.58 -11.03 29.40
C GLN A 250 7.58 -12.46 29.98
N LYS A 251 7.06 -13.45 29.22
CA LYS A 251 7.13 -14.87 29.58
C LYS A 251 8.51 -15.51 29.39
N GLY A 252 9.45 -14.79 28.79
CA GLY A 252 10.79 -15.31 28.48
C GLY A 252 10.84 -16.29 27.30
N HIS A 253 9.77 -16.40 26.53
CA HIS A 253 9.75 -17.24 25.32
C HIS A 253 10.56 -16.64 24.18
N VAL A 254 10.74 -15.32 24.19
CA VAL A 254 11.56 -14.57 23.23
C VAL A 254 12.55 -13.74 24.02
N SER A 255 13.83 -13.91 23.79
CA SER A 255 14.91 -13.24 24.53
C SER A 255 15.02 -11.73 24.27
N GLY A 256 14.28 -11.21 23.34
CA GLY A 256 14.16 -9.80 22.96
C GLY A 256 13.82 -9.68 21.49
N SER A 257 12.95 -8.73 21.14
CA SER A 257 12.68 -8.37 19.76
C SER A 257 13.41 -7.08 19.43
N ARG A 258 14.02 -7.02 18.25
CA ARG A 258 14.67 -5.80 17.75
C ARG A 258 13.67 -4.64 17.68
N LEU A 259 12.41 -4.90 17.31
CA LEU A 259 11.35 -3.91 17.33
C LEU A 259 11.06 -3.36 18.73
N ALA A 260 10.95 -4.25 19.73
CA ALA A 260 10.70 -3.85 21.11
C ALA A 260 11.82 -2.94 21.68
N VAL A 261 13.07 -3.27 21.38
CA VAL A 261 14.24 -2.46 21.77
C VAL A 261 14.20 -1.10 21.06
N LEU A 262 13.92 -1.10 19.77
CA LEU A 262 13.87 0.09 18.93
C LEU A 262 12.76 1.06 19.39
N MET A 263 11.57 0.54 19.68
CA MET A 263 10.46 1.32 20.21
C MET A 263 10.73 1.86 21.60
N LYS A 264 11.42 1.11 22.47
CA LYS A 264 11.83 1.58 23.79
C LYS A 264 12.84 2.72 23.68
N THR A 265 13.86 2.59 22.85
CA THR A 265 14.87 3.63 22.60
C THR A 265 14.23 4.89 22.02
N ALA A 266 13.28 4.75 21.09
CA ALA A 266 12.53 5.88 20.53
C ALA A 266 11.72 6.61 21.60
N GLU A 267 11.04 5.87 22.49
CA GLU A 267 10.28 6.45 23.60
C GLU A 267 11.19 7.24 24.56
N GLU A 268 12.34 6.70 24.95
CA GLU A 268 13.31 7.35 25.83
C GLU A 268 13.86 8.64 25.22
N ASN A 269 14.23 8.62 23.94
CA ASN A 269 14.73 9.79 23.23
C ASN A 269 13.67 10.89 23.04
N LEU A 270 12.42 10.51 22.77
CA LEU A 270 11.32 11.48 22.70
C LEU A 270 11.02 12.14 24.04
N ARG A 271 11.10 11.39 25.15
CA ARG A 271 10.95 11.93 26.52
C ARG A 271 12.05 12.93 26.87
N GLN A 272 13.30 12.67 26.48
CA GLN A 272 14.43 13.57 26.73
C GLN A 272 14.33 14.89 25.97
N ARG A 273 13.70 14.91 24.77
CA ARG A 273 13.47 16.14 23.98
C ARG A 273 12.39 17.07 24.56
N VAL A 274 11.51 16.58 25.41
CA VAL A 274 10.41 17.37 26.00
C VAL A 274 10.87 18.26 27.17
N VAL A 275 12.14 18.18 27.61
CA VAL A 275 12.66 18.91 28.76
C VAL A 275 13.74 19.90 28.35
N ILE A 276 13.37 20.88 27.49
CA ILE A 276 14.10 22.15 27.40
C ILE A 276 13.08 23.27 27.62
N PRO A 277 12.98 23.83 28.83
CA PRO A 277 12.28 25.09 29.00
C PRO A 277 13.07 26.14 28.23
N VAL A 278 12.51 26.66 27.17
CA VAL A 278 13.03 27.88 26.51
C VAL A 278 12.79 29.02 27.47
N ASP A 279 13.81 29.38 28.21
CA ASP A 279 13.83 30.60 29.01
C ASP A 279 13.77 31.80 28.04
N ARG A 280 12.63 32.44 27.97
CA ARG A 280 12.37 33.67 27.20
C ARG A 280 12.59 34.93 28.06
N SER A 281 13.30 34.83 29.16
CA SER A 281 13.65 36.01 29.97
C SER A 281 15.02 36.54 29.52
N GLY A 282 15.07 37.34 28.47
CA GLY A 282 16.31 38.00 28.06
C GLY A 282 16.17 38.76 26.74
N GLY A 283 15.50 39.87 26.77
CA GLY A 283 15.42 40.72 25.59
C GLY A 283 14.93 42.12 25.95
N GLY A 284 15.63 42.80 26.79
CA GLY A 284 15.56 44.23 26.90
C GLY A 284 16.92 44.82 26.53
N LEU A 285 16.99 45.46 25.38
CA LEU A 285 17.62 46.75 25.07
C LEU A 285 17.56 46.93 23.56
#